data_c88eea3067bc4b2857b7b3b8a0ce1b6f
#
_entry.id   c88eea3067bc4b2857b7b3b8a0ce1b6f
#
_cell.length_a   1.000
_cell.length_b   1.000
_cell.length_c   1.000
_cell.angle_alpha   90.00
_cell.angle_beta   90.00
_cell.angle_gamma   90.00
#
_symmetry.space_group_name_H-M   'P 1'
#
loop_
_entity.id
_entity.type
_entity.pdbx_description
1 polymer ?
#
loop_
_entity_poly.entity_id
_entity_poly.type
_entity_poly.pdbx_seq_one_letter_code
_entity_poly.pdbx_strand_id
1 'polypeptide(L)'
;MKIAIVHDWLTNMGGAEQVVINFNQIYKDAPIYTTFNNPNNLDSKLRDLDVRTSFLQKDKMVTNHKKYFPLMPLAFKKFDLGKYDVVLSSSSCCAKGVKAKNGIHICYCHTPMRYAWGKKEDYVKNMNIIKKTMVNCLLFLMRKWDKKSSKRVDYFIANSSEVQKRIKKCYNRESVVINPPVRCNLFNISDIDGDYYFIVSRLVPYKRFDLAVKACSELGKKLVIIGDGTEKEDSIAMGF
;
A
#
# COMPACT_ATOMS: atom_id res chain seq x y z
N MET A 1 5.52 9.16 26.16
CA MET A 1 4.55 9.14 25.03
C MET A 1 4.50 7.72 24.48
N LYS A 2 3.34 7.07 24.54
CA LYS A 2 3.13 5.71 24.03
C LYS A 2 2.60 5.78 22.59
N ILE A 3 3.29 5.13 21.67
CA ILE A 3 2.97 5.16 20.23
C ILE A 3 2.59 3.76 19.77
N ALA A 4 1.60 3.67 18.88
CA ALA A 4 1.30 2.47 18.11
C ALA A 4 1.42 2.77 16.62
N ILE A 5 2.06 1.87 15.87
CA ILE A 5 2.08 1.89 14.42
C ILE A 5 0.95 0.98 13.92
N VAL A 6 0.23 1.41 12.89
CA VAL A 6 -0.82 0.61 12.25
C VAL A 6 -0.54 0.52 10.77
N HIS A 7 -0.58 -0.69 10.20
CA HIS A 7 -0.34 -0.90 8.77
C HIS A 7 -1.42 -1.79 8.15
N ASP A 8 -1.68 -1.64 6.86
CA ASP A 8 -2.76 -2.37 6.19
C ASP A 8 -2.55 -3.89 6.27
N TRP A 9 -1.43 -4.40 5.79
CA TRP A 9 -0.97 -5.80 5.88
C TRP A 9 0.53 -5.90 5.65
N LEU A 10 1.18 -6.88 6.26
CA LEU A 10 2.59 -7.20 6.14
C LEU A 10 2.75 -8.57 5.46
N THR A 11 2.47 -8.66 4.17
CA THR A 11 2.52 -9.92 3.41
C THR A 11 3.59 -9.97 2.34
N ASN A 12 4.15 -8.84 1.95
CA ASN A 12 5.25 -8.71 0.99
C ASN A 12 6.00 -7.41 1.26
N MET A 13 7.24 -7.33 0.80
CA MET A 13 7.99 -6.07 0.85
C MET A 13 7.61 -5.14 -0.30
N GLY A 14 7.52 -3.85 0.02
CA GLY A 14 7.26 -2.76 -0.92
C GLY A 14 7.57 -1.40 -0.30
N GLY A 15 7.22 -0.32 -1.01
CA GLY A 15 7.50 1.03 -0.52
C GLY A 15 6.75 1.40 0.75
N ALA A 16 5.55 0.84 0.98
CA ALA A 16 4.79 1.10 2.18
C ALA A 16 5.40 0.42 3.42
N GLU A 17 5.90 -0.79 3.27
CA GLU A 17 6.57 -1.55 4.31
C GLU A 17 7.93 -0.89 4.68
N GLN A 18 8.64 -0.27 3.72
CA GLN A 18 9.83 0.53 4.02
C GLN A 18 9.51 1.73 4.91
N VAL A 19 8.36 2.38 4.72
CA VAL A 19 7.90 3.46 5.60
C VAL A 19 7.64 2.93 7.02
N VAL A 20 7.04 1.74 7.16
CA VAL A 20 6.82 1.11 8.48
C VAL A 20 8.15 0.80 9.18
N ILE A 21 9.15 0.29 8.45
CA ILE A 21 10.51 0.08 9.00
C ILE A 21 11.07 1.40 9.54
N ASN A 22 10.97 2.49 8.78
CA ASN A 22 11.47 3.78 9.22
C ASN A 22 10.71 4.33 10.42
N PHE A 23 9.39 4.14 10.49
CA PHE A 23 8.61 4.50 11.69
C PHE A 23 9.10 3.74 12.92
N ASN A 24 9.35 2.43 12.80
CA ASN A 24 9.86 1.63 13.90
C ASN A 24 11.30 2.00 14.28
N GLN A 25 12.14 2.39 13.33
CA GLN A 25 13.49 2.89 13.62
C GLN A 25 13.48 4.16 14.48
N ILE A 26 12.48 5.04 14.27
CA ILE A 26 12.28 6.26 15.07
C ILE A 26 11.62 5.92 16.42
N TYR A 27 10.65 5.01 16.42
CA TYR A 27 9.84 4.62 17.59
C TYR A 27 10.01 3.13 17.88
N LYS A 28 11.20 2.76 18.41
CA LYS A 28 11.65 1.37 18.56
C LYS A 28 10.71 0.48 19.37
N ASP A 29 10.05 1.05 20.39
CA ASP A 29 9.14 0.33 21.28
C ASP A 29 7.69 0.33 20.82
N ALA A 30 7.41 0.90 19.64
CA ALA A 30 6.06 0.99 19.12
C ALA A 30 5.62 -0.34 18.50
N PRO A 31 4.59 -1.03 19.04
CA PRO A 31 4.05 -2.22 18.41
C PRO A 31 3.37 -1.89 17.08
N ILE A 32 3.43 -2.84 16.15
CA ILE A 32 2.82 -2.71 14.82
C ILE A 32 1.53 -3.52 14.78
N TYR A 33 0.40 -2.87 14.56
CA TYR A 33 -0.90 -3.50 14.37
C TYR A 33 -1.20 -3.65 12.88
N THR A 34 -1.59 -4.86 12.45
CA THR A 34 -1.86 -5.14 11.05
C THR A 34 -2.96 -6.20 10.88
N THR A 35 -3.60 -6.26 9.71
CA THR A 35 -4.61 -7.30 9.46
C THR A 35 -3.99 -8.67 9.27
N PHE A 36 -2.90 -8.74 8.49
CA PHE A 36 -2.19 -9.96 8.13
C PHE A 36 -0.69 -9.77 8.23
N ASN A 37 0.01 -10.80 8.69
CA ASN A 37 1.46 -10.86 8.74
C ASN A 37 1.97 -12.17 8.12
N ASN A 38 2.92 -12.09 7.18
CA ASN A 38 3.64 -13.22 6.62
C ASN A 38 5.15 -13.00 6.77
N PRO A 39 5.76 -13.37 7.90
CA PRO A 39 7.16 -13.11 8.18
C PRO A 39 8.12 -13.66 7.11
N ASN A 40 7.75 -14.76 6.43
CA ASN A 40 8.59 -15.40 5.41
C ASN A 40 8.85 -14.51 4.18
N ASN A 41 7.95 -13.56 3.91
CA ASN A 41 8.03 -12.65 2.77
C ASN A 41 8.52 -11.25 3.15
N LEU A 42 8.99 -11.07 4.39
CA LEU A 42 9.41 -9.77 4.92
C LEU A 42 10.93 -9.70 5.10
N ASP A 43 11.44 -8.47 5.03
CA ASP A 43 12.81 -8.14 5.43
C ASP A 43 13.04 -8.52 6.91
N SER A 44 14.28 -8.96 7.24
CA SER A 44 14.68 -9.29 8.62
C SER A 44 14.32 -8.18 9.61
N LYS A 45 14.42 -6.92 9.19
CA LYS A 45 14.07 -5.74 10.00
C LYS A 45 12.60 -5.66 10.44
N LEU A 46 11.69 -6.41 9.80
CA LEU A 46 10.28 -6.49 10.20
C LEU A 46 9.91 -7.79 10.90
N ARG A 47 10.72 -8.87 10.73
CA ARG A 47 10.41 -10.18 11.30
C ARG A 47 10.39 -10.19 12.83
N ASP A 48 11.35 -9.49 13.42
CA ASP A 48 11.63 -9.56 14.86
C ASP A 48 10.89 -8.45 15.66
N LEU A 49 10.03 -7.69 14.99
CA LEU A 49 9.27 -6.62 15.62
C LEU A 49 8.00 -7.16 16.33
N ASP A 50 7.52 -6.40 17.33
CA ASP A 50 6.23 -6.67 17.99
C ASP A 50 5.07 -6.42 17.02
N VAL A 51 4.74 -7.42 16.20
CA VAL A 51 3.64 -7.38 15.23
C VAL A 51 2.40 -8.04 15.81
N ARG A 52 1.33 -7.26 15.95
CA ARG A 52 0.04 -7.69 16.49
C ARG A 52 -0.99 -7.77 15.38
N THR A 53 -1.43 -8.97 15.08
CA THR A 53 -2.34 -9.25 13.97
C THR A 53 -3.81 -9.24 14.41
N SER A 54 -4.70 -9.10 13.43
CA SER A 54 -6.15 -9.15 13.67
C SER A 54 -6.67 -10.58 13.74
N PHE A 55 -7.96 -10.73 14.06
CA PHE A 55 -8.66 -12.04 14.01
C PHE A 55 -8.69 -12.67 12.60
N LEU A 56 -8.32 -11.93 11.57
CA LEU A 56 -8.20 -12.44 10.20
C LEU A 56 -6.90 -13.22 9.97
N GLN A 57 -5.94 -13.20 10.91
CA GLN A 57 -4.67 -13.91 10.80
C GLN A 57 -4.89 -15.42 10.88
N LYS A 58 -5.16 -16.04 9.73
CA LYS A 58 -5.24 -17.50 9.56
C LYS A 58 -4.47 -17.86 8.30
N ASP A 59 -3.72 -18.97 8.30
CA ASP A 59 -2.78 -19.32 7.21
C ASP A 59 -3.42 -19.29 5.83
N LYS A 60 -4.61 -19.86 5.68
CA LYS A 60 -5.37 -19.84 4.41
C LYS A 60 -5.81 -18.43 4.00
N MET A 61 -5.91 -17.49 4.94
CA MET A 61 -6.33 -16.12 4.66
C MET A 61 -5.15 -15.22 4.31
N VAL A 62 -3.97 -15.48 4.87
CA VAL A 62 -2.74 -14.70 4.62
C VAL A 62 -2.35 -14.75 3.14
N THR A 63 -2.34 -15.95 2.54
CA THR A 63 -2.00 -16.15 1.13
C THR A 63 -2.96 -15.45 0.16
N ASN A 64 -4.24 -15.33 0.57
CA ASN A 64 -5.30 -14.72 -0.23
C ASN A 64 -5.88 -13.44 0.40
N HIS A 65 -5.08 -12.68 1.17
CA HIS A 65 -5.52 -11.55 1.99
C HIS A 65 -6.43 -10.55 1.24
N LYS A 66 -6.22 -10.34 -0.06
CA LYS A 66 -7.04 -9.43 -0.88
C LYS A 66 -8.51 -9.85 -0.98
N LYS A 67 -8.82 -11.15 -0.88
CA LYS A 67 -10.21 -11.65 -0.88
C LYS A 67 -10.98 -11.22 0.38
N TYR A 68 -10.26 -11.01 1.48
CA TYR A 68 -10.83 -10.60 2.77
C TYR A 68 -10.91 -9.09 2.96
N PHE A 69 -10.61 -8.32 1.92
CA PHE A 69 -10.72 -6.87 1.88
C PHE A 69 -12.03 -6.33 2.50
N PRO A 70 -13.24 -6.90 2.26
CA PRO A 70 -14.47 -6.39 2.86
C PRO A 70 -14.53 -6.52 4.39
N LEU A 71 -13.75 -7.42 4.98
CA LEU A 71 -13.71 -7.67 6.44
C LEU A 71 -12.64 -6.81 7.15
N MET A 72 -11.68 -6.25 6.42
CA MET A 72 -10.61 -5.42 7.01
C MET A 72 -11.13 -4.23 7.82
N PRO A 73 -12.18 -3.50 7.40
CA PRO A 73 -12.78 -2.45 8.22
C PRO A 73 -13.15 -2.89 9.63
N LEU A 74 -13.72 -4.10 9.75
CA LEU A 74 -14.09 -4.68 11.04
C LEU A 74 -12.84 -5.09 11.84
N ALA A 75 -11.83 -5.63 11.18
CA ALA A 75 -10.58 -6.02 11.82
C ALA A 75 -9.89 -4.79 12.46
N PHE A 76 -9.74 -3.70 11.73
CA PHE A 76 -9.16 -2.47 12.28
C PHE A 76 -10.01 -1.82 13.38
N LYS A 77 -11.33 -1.94 13.32
CA LYS A 77 -12.23 -1.44 14.37
C LYS A 77 -12.04 -2.16 15.70
N LYS A 78 -11.63 -3.45 15.67
CA LYS A 78 -11.47 -4.31 16.87
C LYS A 78 -10.16 -4.10 17.62
N PHE A 79 -9.17 -3.44 17.03
CA PHE A 79 -7.95 -3.13 17.75
C PHE A 79 -8.22 -2.16 18.90
N ASP A 80 -7.78 -2.52 20.10
CA ASP A 80 -7.80 -1.62 21.25
C ASP A 80 -6.52 -0.77 21.28
N LEU A 81 -6.67 0.47 20.84
CA LEU A 81 -5.59 1.46 20.76
C LEU A 81 -5.77 2.58 21.78
N GLY A 82 -6.72 2.46 22.71
CA GLY A 82 -7.05 3.52 23.69
C GLY A 82 -5.95 3.85 24.71
N LYS A 83 -4.93 3.01 24.82
CA LYS A 83 -3.79 3.20 25.71
C LYS A 83 -2.60 3.96 25.11
N TYR A 84 -2.68 4.33 23.85
CA TYR A 84 -1.63 5.04 23.12
C TYR A 84 -1.96 6.52 23.00
N ASP A 85 -0.93 7.34 23.23
CA ASP A 85 -1.01 8.80 23.08
C ASP A 85 -1.04 9.20 21.60
N VAL A 86 -0.33 8.42 20.74
CA VAL A 86 -0.28 8.62 19.31
C VAL A 86 -0.49 7.29 18.58
N VAL A 87 -1.38 7.30 17.60
CA VAL A 87 -1.58 6.22 16.63
C VAL A 87 -1.09 6.69 15.27
N LEU A 88 -0.01 6.09 14.78
CA LEU A 88 0.60 6.40 13.49
C LEU A 88 0.19 5.34 12.48
N SER A 89 -0.74 5.64 11.58
CA SER A 89 -1.16 4.70 10.55
C SER A 89 -0.45 4.93 9.21
N SER A 90 0.09 3.86 8.62
CA SER A 90 0.63 3.78 7.27
C SER A 90 -0.42 3.10 6.39
N SER A 91 -1.13 3.86 5.56
CA SER A 91 -2.35 3.37 4.92
C SER A 91 -2.43 3.65 3.43
N SER A 92 -2.74 2.62 2.68
CA SER A 92 -3.21 2.65 1.28
C SER A 92 -4.63 2.09 1.15
N CYS A 93 -5.17 1.55 2.26
CA CYS A 93 -6.45 0.85 2.30
C CYS A 93 -7.24 1.16 3.57
N CYS A 94 -7.21 0.26 4.55
CA CYS A 94 -8.12 0.28 5.70
C CYS A 94 -7.47 0.70 7.03
N ALA A 95 -6.14 0.74 7.14
CA ALA A 95 -5.43 1.02 8.39
C ALA A 95 -5.83 2.35 9.05
N LYS A 96 -6.10 3.40 8.24
CA LYS A 96 -6.62 4.68 8.73
C LYS A 96 -8.00 4.61 9.40
N GLY A 97 -8.68 3.46 9.28
CA GLY A 97 -9.98 3.23 9.90
C GLY A 97 -9.96 2.86 11.37
N VAL A 98 -8.79 2.77 12.00
CA VAL A 98 -8.65 2.52 13.45
C VAL A 98 -9.24 3.65 14.29
N LYS A 99 -9.41 3.40 15.58
CA LYS A 99 -9.88 4.38 16.56
C LYS A 99 -8.80 4.65 17.59
N ALA A 100 -8.24 5.83 17.56
CA ALA A 100 -7.37 6.37 18.61
C ALA A 100 -8.26 7.04 19.67
N LYS A 101 -8.87 6.25 20.59
CA LYS A 101 -9.94 6.75 21.49
C LYS A 101 -9.53 7.99 22.29
N ASN A 102 -8.30 7.99 22.84
CA ASN A 102 -7.81 9.04 23.73
C ASN A 102 -6.54 9.72 23.20
N GLY A 103 -6.04 9.27 22.07
CA GLY A 103 -4.80 9.73 21.47
C GLY A 103 -5.02 10.45 20.13
N ILE A 104 -3.96 11.00 19.59
CA ILE A 104 -3.91 11.66 18.30
C ILE A 104 -3.70 10.60 17.21
N HIS A 105 -4.51 10.64 16.15
CA HIS A 105 -4.35 9.77 14.99
C HIS A 105 -3.69 10.52 13.82
N ILE A 106 -2.45 10.16 13.51
CA ILE A 106 -1.71 10.66 12.36
C ILE A 106 -1.71 9.57 11.28
N CYS A 107 -2.15 9.91 10.07
CA CYS A 107 -2.16 8.97 8.95
C CYS A 107 -1.16 9.36 7.87
N TYR A 108 -0.11 8.55 7.71
CA TYR A 108 0.72 8.57 6.53
C TYR A 108 -0.01 7.84 5.39
N CYS A 109 -0.55 8.62 4.48
CA CYS A 109 -1.38 8.14 3.39
C CYS A 109 -0.55 7.90 2.13
N HIS A 110 -0.38 6.64 1.74
CA HIS A 110 0.27 6.29 0.47
C HIS A 110 -0.61 6.63 -0.73
N THR A 111 -1.91 6.49 -0.56
CA THR A 111 -2.96 6.95 -1.50
C THR A 111 -4.32 6.72 -0.85
N PRO A 112 -5.37 7.51 -1.14
CA PRO A 112 -6.74 7.09 -0.89
C PRO A 112 -7.01 5.73 -1.53
N MET A 113 -7.87 4.93 -0.89
CA MET A 113 -8.14 3.54 -1.28
C MET A 113 -8.40 3.38 -2.78
N ARG A 114 -7.43 2.88 -3.54
CA ARG A 114 -7.52 2.79 -5.01
C ARG A 114 -8.71 1.98 -5.49
N TYR A 115 -9.07 0.91 -4.78
CA TYR A 115 -10.23 0.08 -5.10
C TYR A 115 -11.54 0.87 -5.09
N ALA A 116 -11.66 1.84 -4.19
CA ALA A 116 -12.87 2.65 -4.05
C ALA A 116 -12.88 3.93 -4.91
N TRP A 117 -11.71 4.52 -5.17
CA TRP A 117 -11.58 5.84 -5.81
C TRP A 117 -10.90 5.80 -7.19
N GLY A 118 -10.27 4.67 -7.56
CA GLY A 118 -9.61 4.47 -8.87
C GLY A 118 -10.59 4.12 -9.98
N LYS A 119 -10.04 3.75 -11.13
CA LYS A 119 -10.81 3.26 -12.28
C LYS A 119 -11.43 1.91 -11.94
N LYS A 120 -12.75 1.88 -11.82
CA LYS A 120 -13.50 0.67 -11.50
C LYS A 120 -13.39 -0.37 -12.62
N GLU A 121 -13.26 0.11 -13.85
CA GLU A 121 -13.17 -0.71 -15.07
C GLU A 121 -12.03 -1.72 -14.98
N ASP A 122 -10.90 -1.34 -14.39
CA ASP A 122 -9.71 -2.19 -14.23
C ASP A 122 -9.97 -3.46 -13.39
N TYR A 123 -11.00 -3.41 -12.51
CA TYR A 123 -11.32 -4.52 -11.60
C TYR A 123 -12.50 -5.38 -12.05
N VAL A 124 -13.33 -4.89 -12.99
CA VAL A 124 -14.60 -5.56 -13.35
C VAL A 124 -14.70 -5.92 -14.83
N LYS A 125 -13.63 -5.68 -15.62
CA LYS A 125 -13.62 -5.79 -17.08
C LYS A 125 -14.09 -7.16 -17.57
N ASN A 126 -13.67 -8.25 -16.90
CA ASN A 126 -13.93 -9.63 -17.31
C ASN A 126 -14.99 -10.35 -16.46
N MET A 127 -15.87 -9.60 -15.75
CA MET A 127 -16.89 -10.17 -14.88
C MET A 127 -18.24 -10.22 -15.59
N ASN A 128 -19.03 -11.27 -15.29
CA ASN A 128 -20.44 -11.32 -15.69
C ASN A 128 -21.25 -10.22 -14.97
N ILE A 129 -22.44 -9.90 -15.49
CA ILE A 129 -23.24 -8.76 -15.03
C ILE A 129 -23.57 -8.82 -13.52
N ILE A 130 -23.87 -10.02 -13.01
CA ILE A 130 -24.24 -10.22 -11.59
C ILE A 130 -23.03 -9.94 -10.69
N LYS A 131 -21.87 -10.51 -10.99
CA LYS A 131 -20.62 -10.28 -10.25
C LYS A 131 -20.21 -8.81 -10.32
N LYS A 132 -20.34 -8.18 -11.49
CA LYS A 132 -20.05 -6.76 -11.71
C LYS A 132 -20.93 -5.88 -10.82
N THR A 133 -22.21 -6.17 -10.72
CA THR A 133 -23.16 -5.43 -9.86
C THR A 133 -22.82 -5.60 -8.38
N MET A 134 -22.53 -6.83 -7.92
CA MET A 134 -22.11 -7.10 -6.55
C MET A 134 -20.82 -6.36 -6.18
N VAL A 135 -19.80 -6.41 -7.04
CA VAL A 135 -18.53 -5.69 -6.82
C VAL A 135 -18.75 -4.17 -6.78
N ASN A 136 -19.57 -3.62 -7.67
CA ASN A 136 -19.89 -2.19 -7.67
C ASN A 136 -20.61 -1.76 -6.39
N CYS A 137 -21.55 -2.55 -5.89
CA CYS A 137 -22.22 -2.31 -4.61
C CYS A 137 -21.21 -2.32 -3.44
N LEU A 138 -20.36 -3.33 -3.40
CA LEU A 138 -19.30 -3.43 -2.39
C LEU A 138 -18.36 -2.22 -2.44
N LEU A 139 -17.86 -1.84 -3.61
CA LEU A 139 -16.97 -0.69 -3.78
C LEU A 139 -17.66 0.63 -3.39
N PHE A 140 -18.96 0.77 -3.64
CA PHE A 140 -19.73 1.92 -3.19
C PHE A 140 -19.79 1.99 -1.65
N LEU A 141 -20.08 0.88 -0.98
CA LEU A 141 -20.10 0.78 0.47
C LEU A 141 -18.71 1.07 1.07
N MET A 142 -17.66 0.49 0.46
CA MET A 142 -16.28 0.74 0.86
C MET A 142 -15.88 2.21 0.69
N ARG A 143 -16.33 2.89 -0.37
CA ARG A 143 -16.10 4.33 -0.57
C ARG A 143 -16.76 5.16 0.54
N LYS A 144 -18.02 4.86 0.88
CA LYS A 144 -18.71 5.53 1.98
C LYS A 144 -17.97 5.31 3.32
N TRP A 145 -17.58 4.08 3.58
CA TRP A 145 -16.81 3.73 4.78
C TRP A 145 -15.46 4.46 4.79
N ASP A 146 -14.73 4.47 3.70
CA ASP A 146 -13.42 5.09 3.54
C ASP A 146 -13.48 6.60 3.81
N LYS A 147 -14.48 7.29 3.23
CA LYS A 147 -14.75 8.70 3.50
C LYS A 147 -15.14 8.95 4.96
N LYS A 148 -15.94 8.05 5.57
CA LYS A 148 -16.30 8.17 6.98
C LYS A 148 -15.09 7.94 7.89
N SER A 149 -14.24 6.96 7.56
CA SER A 149 -13.04 6.64 8.35
C SER A 149 -12.00 7.76 8.31
N SER A 150 -11.87 8.49 7.20
CA SER A 150 -10.96 9.63 7.09
C SER A 150 -11.26 10.76 8.08
N LYS A 151 -12.49 10.85 8.59
CA LYS A 151 -12.88 11.83 9.61
C LYS A 151 -12.31 11.51 11.00
N ARG A 152 -11.79 10.28 11.22
CA ARG A 152 -11.18 9.86 12.49
C ARG A 152 -9.68 10.18 12.56
N VAL A 153 -9.13 10.60 11.44
CA VAL A 153 -7.72 10.99 11.33
C VAL A 153 -7.61 12.46 11.72
N ASP A 154 -6.78 12.77 12.70
CA ASP A 154 -6.53 14.16 13.10
C ASP A 154 -5.63 14.84 12.09
N TYR A 155 -4.52 14.21 11.69
CA TYR A 155 -3.56 14.77 10.74
C TYR A 155 -3.23 13.79 9.62
N PHE A 156 -3.28 14.29 8.39
CA PHE A 156 -2.83 13.53 7.21
C PHE A 156 -1.43 13.97 6.78
N ILE A 157 -0.57 12.98 6.54
CA ILE A 157 0.69 13.13 5.83
C ILE A 157 0.52 12.44 4.47
N ALA A 158 0.78 13.16 3.39
CA ALA A 158 0.78 12.63 2.04
C ALA A 158 2.22 12.25 1.63
N ASN A 159 2.41 11.11 0.98
CA ASN A 159 3.72 10.70 0.48
C ASN A 159 4.21 11.49 -0.74
N SER A 160 3.36 12.31 -1.35
CA SER A 160 3.67 13.15 -2.51
C SER A 160 2.61 14.23 -2.70
N SER A 161 2.94 15.28 -3.48
CA SER A 161 1.99 16.32 -3.88
C SER A 161 0.78 15.77 -4.64
N GLU A 162 0.97 14.72 -5.44
CA GLU A 162 -0.14 14.05 -6.12
C GLU A 162 -1.10 13.37 -5.12
N VAL A 163 -0.57 12.70 -4.09
CA VAL A 163 -1.40 12.10 -3.04
C VAL A 163 -2.08 13.16 -2.19
N GLN A 164 -1.42 14.29 -1.94
CA GLN A 164 -2.04 15.45 -1.28
C GLN A 164 -3.29 15.92 -2.02
N LYS A 165 -3.19 16.10 -3.35
CA LYS A 165 -4.34 16.45 -4.21
C LYS A 165 -5.46 15.40 -4.12
N ARG A 166 -5.11 14.11 -4.08
CA ARG A 166 -6.10 13.02 -3.92
C ARG A 166 -6.78 13.04 -2.57
N ILE A 167 -6.05 13.27 -1.47
CA ILE A 167 -6.62 13.41 -0.12
C ILE A 167 -7.63 14.55 -0.10
N LYS A 168 -7.27 15.71 -0.66
CA LYS A 168 -8.18 16.84 -0.77
C LYS A 168 -9.42 16.49 -1.58
N LYS A 169 -9.26 15.87 -2.74
CA LYS A 169 -10.36 15.48 -3.64
C LYS A 169 -11.29 14.43 -3.02
N CYS A 170 -10.73 13.38 -2.40
CA CYS A 170 -11.51 12.22 -1.91
C CYS A 170 -12.12 12.48 -0.54
N TYR A 171 -11.38 13.13 0.36
CA TYR A 171 -11.75 13.28 1.77
C TYR A 171 -12.11 14.71 2.16
N ASN A 172 -11.79 15.70 1.31
CA ASN A 172 -11.86 17.13 1.63
C ASN A 172 -11.05 17.48 2.88
N ARG A 173 -9.83 16.91 3.00
CA ARG A 173 -8.93 17.10 4.12
C ARG A 173 -7.61 17.73 3.63
N GLU A 174 -7.02 18.56 4.47
CA GLU A 174 -5.65 19.06 4.27
C GLU A 174 -4.62 18.00 4.70
N SER A 175 -3.42 18.10 4.15
CA SER A 175 -2.30 17.21 4.50
C SER A 175 -0.97 17.90 4.25
N VAL A 176 0.06 17.47 4.98
CA VAL A 176 1.45 17.87 4.77
C VAL A 176 2.13 16.83 3.87
N VAL A 177 3.01 17.26 2.97
CA VAL A 177 3.77 16.33 2.13
C VAL A 177 5.07 15.98 2.84
N ILE A 178 5.27 14.68 3.10
CA ILE A 178 6.55 14.10 3.52
C ILE A 178 6.82 12.92 2.61
N ASN A 179 7.83 13.05 1.75
CA ASN A 179 8.17 11.98 0.81
C ASN A 179 8.66 10.72 1.53
N PRO A 180 8.45 9.52 0.94
CA PRO A 180 8.92 8.28 1.54
C PRO A 180 10.45 8.25 1.58
N PRO A 181 11.04 7.63 2.62
CA PRO A 181 12.47 7.53 2.76
C PRO A 181 13.08 6.62 1.69
N VAL A 182 14.28 6.96 1.23
CA VAL A 182 15.09 6.17 0.31
C VAL A 182 16.38 5.74 1.02
N ARG A 183 16.76 4.47 0.88
CA ARG A 183 18.01 3.93 1.45
C ARG A 183 19.19 4.25 0.53
N CYS A 184 19.62 5.51 0.49
CA CYS A 184 20.70 5.96 -0.40
C CYS A 184 22.03 5.23 -0.17
N ASN A 185 22.27 4.76 1.04
CA ASN A 185 23.46 3.98 1.41
C ASN A 185 23.58 2.60 0.74
N LEU A 186 22.54 2.14 0.05
CA LEU A 186 22.57 0.90 -0.73
C LEU A 186 22.97 1.10 -2.18
N PHE A 187 23.15 2.33 -2.61
CA PHE A 187 23.43 2.67 -4.00
C PHE A 187 24.76 3.42 -4.09
N ASN A 188 25.58 3.02 -5.05
CA ASN A 188 26.78 3.73 -5.42
C ASN A 188 26.59 4.34 -6.81
N ILE A 189 27.21 5.49 -7.02
CA ILE A 189 27.29 6.07 -8.35
C ILE A 189 28.26 5.20 -9.17
N SER A 190 27.88 4.86 -10.39
CA SER A 190 28.74 4.13 -11.33
C SER A 190 29.30 5.13 -12.34
N ASP A 191 30.59 5.00 -12.62
CA ASP A 191 31.25 5.76 -13.69
C ASP A 191 31.06 5.10 -15.07
N ILE A 192 30.33 3.96 -15.12
CA ILE A 192 30.04 3.23 -16.35
C ILE A 192 28.62 3.55 -16.79
N ASP A 193 28.49 4.22 -17.90
CA ASP A 193 27.22 4.44 -18.56
C ASP A 193 26.81 3.20 -19.37
N GLY A 194 25.61 2.72 -19.16
CA GLY A 194 25.04 1.63 -19.93
C GLY A 194 24.33 2.13 -21.19
N ASP A 195 24.51 1.43 -22.30
CA ASP A 195 23.78 1.70 -23.54
C ASP A 195 22.43 0.99 -23.55
N TYR A 196 21.59 1.28 -22.55
CA TYR A 196 20.26 0.69 -22.42
C TYR A 196 19.32 1.54 -21.58
N TYR A 197 18.03 1.41 -21.84
CA TYR A 197 16.98 1.90 -20.95
C TYR A 197 16.72 0.88 -19.85
N PHE A 198 16.32 1.33 -18.66
CA PHE A 198 16.18 0.48 -17.48
C PHE A 198 14.88 0.71 -16.74
N ILE A 199 14.16 -0.38 -16.41
CA ILE A 199 12.94 -0.33 -15.62
C ILE A 199 13.04 -1.30 -14.45
N VAL A 200 12.76 -0.81 -13.23
CA VAL A 200 12.56 -1.64 -12.04
C VAL A 200 11.13 -1.49 -11.57
N SER A 201 10.33 -2.56 -11.65
CA SER A 201 8.93 -2.50 -11.24
C SER A 201 8.33 -3.87 -10.98
N ARG A 202 7.22 -3.93 -10.21
CA ARG A 202 6.34 -5.10 -10.27
C ARG A 202 5.67 -5.14 -11.64
N LEU A 203 5.69 -6.29 -12.31
CA LEU A 203 5.11 -6.49 -13.62
C LEU A 203 3.59 -6.73 -13.48
N VAL A 204 2.86 -5.65 -13.37
CA VAL A 204 1.40 -5.63 -13.18
C VAL A 204 0.75 -4.57 -14.08
N PRO A 205 -0.49 -4.78 -14.58
CA PRO A 205 -1.12 -4.00 -15.66
C PRO A 205 -1.09 -2.48 -15.44
N TYR A 206 -1.31 -2.02 -14.20
CA TYR A 206 -1.37 -0.59 -13.91
C TYR A 206 -0.01 0.13 -13.96
N LYS A 207 1.10 -0.59 -14.02
CA LYS A 207 2.45 -0.03 -14.16
C LYS A 207 2.80 0.30 -15.61
N ARG A 208 2.05 -0.26 -16.57
CA ARG A 208 2.14 0.07 -18.00
C ARG A 208 3.56 -0.02 -18.56
N PHE A 209 4.34 -1.03 -18.13
CA PHE A 209 5.65 -1.27 -18.73
C PHE A 209 5.56 -1.67 -20.21
N ASP A 210 4.39 -2.20 -20.64
CA ASP A 210 4.02 -2.44 -22.03
C ASP A 210 4.31 -1.24 -22.96
N LEU A 211 4.10 -0.03 -22.47
CA LEU A 211 4.38 1.19 -23.24
C LEU A 211 5.89 1.40 -23.45
N ALA A 212 6.72 1.11 -22.45
CA ALA A 212 8.16 1.25 -22.58
C ALA A 212 8.74 0.17 -23.50
N VAL A 213 8.24 -1.07 -23.38
CA VAL A 213 8.58 -2.19 -24.27
C VAL A 213 8.29 -1.78 -25.71
N LYS A 214 7.07 -1.35 -26.00
CA LYS A 214 6.67 -0.92 -27.34
C LYS A 214 7.54 0.22 -27.89
N ALA A 215 7.76 1.25 -27.09
CA ALA A 215 8.56 2.41 -27.49
C ALA A 215 10.02 2.03 -27.80
N CYS A 216 10.66 1.22 -26.93
CA CYS A 216 12.03 0.78 -27.16
C CYS A 216 12.14 -0.15 -28.38
N SER A 217 11.15 -1.02 -28.59
CA SER A 217 11.07 -1.88 -29.78
C SER A 217 10.96 -1.07 -31.06
N GLU A 218 10.05 -0.09 -31.12
CA GLU A 218 9.88 0.78 -32.28
C GLU A 218 11.12 1.62 -32.60
N LEU A 219 11.88 2.01 -31.57
CA LEU A 219 13.07 2.83 -31.71
C LEU A 219 14.37 2.01 -31.84
N GLY A 220 14.30 0.68 -31.84
CA GLY A 220 15.47 -0.21 -31.87
C GLY A 220 16.42 0.00 -30.68
N LYS A 221 15.88 0.35 -29.50
CA LYS A 221 16.66 0.62 -28.29
C LYS A 221 16.63 -0.57 -27.34
N LYS A 222 17.78 -0.84 -26.71
CA LYS A 222 17.91 -1.89 -25.69
C LYS A 222 17.14 -1.48 -24.44
N LEU A 223 16.32 -2.38 -23.91
CA LEU A 223 15.58 -2.21 -22.67
C LEU A 223 15.89 -3.37 -21.71
N VAL A 224 16.25 -3.04 -20.48
CA VAL A 224 16.44 -4.01 -19.39
C VAL A 224 15.30 -3.82 -18.38
N ILE A 225 14.57 -4.89 -18.09
CA ILE A 225 13.46 -4.88 -17.13
C ILE A 225 13.81 -5.80 -15.97
N ILE A 226 13.79 -5.25 -14.74
CA ILE A 226 13.93 -6.02 -13.51
C ILE A 226 12.62 -5.98 -12.75
N GLY A 227 12.07 -7.16 -12.49
CA GLY A 227 10.83 -7.29 -11.73
C GLY A 227 10.19 -8.65 -11.86
N ASP A 228 9.09 -8.82 -11.10
CA ASP A 228 8.25 -10.00 -11.15
C ASP A 228 6.77 -9.59 -11.06
N GLY A 229 5.87 -10.43 -11.58
CA GLY A 229 4.44 -10.15 -11.54
C GLY A 229 3.63 -10.95 -12.55
N THR A 230 2.33 -10.70 -12.57
CA THR A 230 1.36 -11.44 -13.40
C THR A 230 1.55 -11.27 -14.92
N GLU A 231 2.27 -10.24 -15.34
CA GLU A 231 2.53 -9.96 -16.78
C GLU A 231 3.96 -10.31 -17.19
N LYS A 232 4.67 -11.14 -16.41
CA LYS A 232 6.03 -11.56 -16.74
C LYS A 232 6.07 -12.42 -17.99
N GLU A 233 5.14 -13.37 -18.11
CA GLU A 233 5.04 -14.25 -19.27
C GLU A 233 4.67 -13.49 -20.55
N ASP A 234 3.76 -12.53 -20.43
CA ASP A 234 3.39 -11.65 -21.55
C ASP A 234 4.60 -10.82 -22.03
N SER A 235 5.46 -10.38 -21.12
CA SER A 235 6.69 -9.63 -21.45
C SER A 235 7.68 -10.50 -22.22
N ILE A 236 7.86 -11.76 -21.82
CA ILE A 236 8.73 -12.73 -22.49
C ILE A 236 8.17 -13.05 -23.89
N ALA A 237 6.87 -13.19 -24.04
CA ALA A 237 6.20 -13.44 -25.32
C ALA A 237 6.36 -12.27 -26.32
N MET A 238 6.60 -11.05 -25.82
CA MET A 238 6.90 -9.86 -26.64
C MET A 238 8.37 -9.78 -27.07
N GLY A 239 9.20 -10.80 -26.80
CA GLY A 239 10.57 -10.91 -27.30
C GLY A 239 11.65 -10.26 -26.41
N PHE A 240 11.41 -10.18 -25.10
CA PHE A 240 12.36 -9.62 -24.10
C PHE A 240 12.69 -10.60 -22.98
#